data_b94e2189110d00ae80892cd9b570180c
#
_entry.id   b94e2189110d00ae80892cd9b570180c
#
_cell.length_a   1.000
_cell.length_b   1.000
_cell.length_c   1.000
_cell.angle_alpha   90.00
_cell.angle_beta   90.00
_cell.angle_gamma   90.00
#
_symmetry.space_group_name_H-M   'P 1'
#
loop_
_entity.id
_entity.type
_entity.pdbx_description
1 polymer ?
#
loop_
_entity_poly.entity_id
_entity_poly.type
_entity_poly.pdbx_seq_one_letter_code
_entity_poly.pdbx_strand_id
1 'polypeptide(L)'
;TAKGTPLNNALYEFIEKRNALELKIEELEKKEARMVLDGAALDDIHEQLTQEGEALIKEMNDYIKEFISANYENVLGPSVFMMMCSTLPYPIMTPQIEDIIRTAPQSFKSTPLVREFLDKAKENMKLIEEHQRMEENNH
;
A
#
# COMPACT_ATOMS: atom_id res chain seq x y z
N THR A 1 -4.14 27.14 11.35
CA THR A 1 -3.94 25.89 12.07
C THR A 1 -4.62 24.73 11.39
N ALA A 2 -4.10 23.53 11.60
CA ALA A 2 -4.66 22.30 11.02
C ALA A 2 -6.09 22.01 11.47
N LYS A 3 -6.59 22.74 12.46
CA LYS A 3 -7.94 22.57 13.00
C LYS A 3 -9.02 23.28 12.18
N GLY A 4 -8.67 23.86 11.05
CA GLY A 4 -9.59 24.71 10.30
C GLY A 4 -10.60 23.99 9.42
N THR A 5 -10.33 22.75 8.96
CA THR A 5 -11.23 22.05 8.04
C THR A 5 -11.37 20.59 8.39
N PRO A 6 -12.54 19.97 8.12
CA PRO A 6 -12.73 18.53 8.32
C PRO A 6 -11.76 17.69 7.48
N LEU A 7 -11.43 18.13 6.26
CA LEU A 7 -10.50 17.41 5.39
C LEU A 7 -9.10 17.38 5.97
N ASN A 8 -8.62 18.50 6.52
CA ASN A 8 -7.31 18.55 7.15
C ASN A 8 -7.24 17.64 8.37
N ASN A 9 -8.31 17.62 9.17
CA ASN A 9 -8.39 16.77 10.35
C ASN A 9 -8.37 15.28 9.96
N ALA A 10 -9.10 14.91 8.90
CA ALA A 10 -9.14 13.54 8.42
C ALA A 10 -7.77 13.10 7.91
N LEU A 11 -7.08 13.97 7.17
CA LEU A 11 -5.74 13.67 6.68
C LEU A 11 -4.75 13.51 7.84
N TYR A 12 -4.86 14.37 8.83
CA TYR A 12 -4.00 14.32 10.01
C TYR A 12 -4.16 13.00 10.77
N GLU A 13 -5.39 12.59 10.99
CA GLU A 13 -5.70 11.31 11.64
C GLU A 13 -5.16 10.13 10.85
N PHE A 14 -5.27 10.20 9.51
CA PHE A 14 -4.75 9.16 8.62
C PHE A 14 -3.24 9.03 8.78
N ILE A 15 -2.52 10.15 8.75
CA ILE A 15 -1.06 10.15 8.87
C ILE A 15 -0.63 9.60 10.24
N GLU A 16 -1.31 10.00 11.31
CA GLU A 16 -1.02 9.49 12.65
C GLU A 16 -1.22 7.98 12.75
N LYS A 17 -2.31 7.47 12.21
CA LYS A 17 -2.60 6.03 12.21
C LYS A 17 -1.57 5.25 11.40
N ARG A 18 -1.21 5.77 10.23
CA ARG A 18 -0.20 5.13 9.38
C ARG A 18 1.15 5.08 10.09
N ASN A 19 1.55 6.18 10.71
CA ASN A 19 2.80 6.24 11.45
C ASN A 19 2.82 5.27 12.63
N ALA A 20 1.70 5.13 13.33
CA ALA A 20 1.59 4.17 14.43
C ALA A 20 1.75 2.73 13.94
N LEU A 21 1.19 2.40 12.78
CA LEU A 21 1.34 1.07 12.19
C LEU A 21 2.77 0.81 11.71
N GLU A 22 3.42 1.83 11.13
CA GLU A 22 4.82 1.72 10.73
C GLU A 22 5.74 1.49 11.92
N LEU A 23 5.48 2.15 13.04
CA LEU A 23 6.24 1.93 14.28
C LEU A 23 6.09 0.49 14.78
N LYS A 24 4.90 -0.09 14.69
CA LYS A 24 4.70 -1.48 15.08
C LYS A 24 5.50 -2.43 14.18
N ILE A 25 5.61 -2.14 12.90
CA ILE A 25 6.41 -2.93 11.97
C ILE A 25 7.89 -2.83 12.36
N GLU A 26 8.38 -1.62 12.67
CA GLU A 26 9.76 -1.43 13.14
C GLU A 26 10.03 -2.19 14.44
N GLU A 27 9.05 -2.22 15.36
CA GLU A 27 9.18 -2.97 16.61
C GLU A 27 9.30 -4.47 16.36
N LEU A 28 8.65 -5.00 15.30
CA LEU A 28 8.81 -6.39 14.92
C LEU A 28 10.25 -6.69 14.50
N GLU A 29 10.87 -5.78 13.74
CA GLU A 29 12.26 -5.95 13.32
C GLU A 29 13.20 -5.99 14.51
N LYS A 30 12.96 -5.13 15.49
CA LYS A 30 13.73 -5.12 16.74
C LYS A 30 13.50 -6.40 17.55
N LYS A 31 12.28 -6.88 17.57
CA LYS A 31 11.92 -8.13 18.23
C LYS A 31 12.66 -9.31 17.61
N GLU A 32 12.73 -9.34 16.27
CA GLU A 32 13.49 -10.36 15.55
C GLU A 32 14.96 -10.39 15.99
N ALA A 33 15.60 -9.22 16.01
CA ALA A 33 16.98 -9.10 16.42
C ALA A 33 17.19 -9.61 17.85
N ARG A 34 16.26 -9.28 18.76
CA ARG A 34 16.33 -9.72 20.15
C ARG A 34 16.18 -11.24 20.26
N MET A 35 15.24 -11.83 19.52
CA MET A 35 15.02 -13.26 19.54
C MET A 35 16.23 -14.04 19.01
N VAL A 36 16.89 -13.51 17.98
CA VAL A 36 18.13 -14.10 17.46
C VAL A 36 19.21 -14.07 18.54
N LEU A 37 19.36 -12.95 19.23
CA LEU A 37 20.36 -12.81 20.30
C LEU A 37 20.07 -13.74 21.50
N ASP A 38 18.80 -14.01 21.78
CA ASP A 38 18.37 -14.89 22.85
C ASP A 38 18.51 -16.37 22.50
N GLY A 39 18.91 -16.69 21.26
CA GLY A 39 19.16 -18.05 20.83
C GLY A 39 17.96 -18.84 20.36
N ALA A 40 16.85 -18.15 20.04
CA ALA A 40 15.66 -18.83 19.50
C ALA A 40 15.97 -19.43 18.13
N ALA A 41 15.27 -20.52 17.78
CA ALA A 41 15.42 -21.17 16.48
C ALA A 41 14.97 -20.25 15.36
N LEU A 42 15.76 -20.14 14.28
CA LEU A 42 15.45 -19.26 13.16
C LEU A 42 14.10 -19.57 12.51
N ASP A 43 13.76 -20.85 12.38
CA ASP A 43 12.49 -21.25 11.77
C ASP A 43 11.29 -20.78 12.60
N ASP A 44 11.38 -20.88 13.93
CA ASP A 44 10.32 -20.43 14.82
C ASP A 44 10.17 -18.91 14.78
N ILE A 45 11.30 -18.19 14.73
CA ILE A 45 11.32 -16.74 14.61
C ILE A 45 10.63 -16.30 13.33
N HIS A 46 10.99 -16.90 12.20
CA HIS A 46 10.43 -16.59 10.91
C HIS A 46 8.92 -16.84 10.87
N GLU A 47 8.48 -17.98 11.36
CA GLU A 47 7.05 -18.31 11.34
C GLU A 47 6.25 -17.29 12.15
N GLN A 48 6.66 -17.02 13.38
CA GLN A 48 5.94 -16.10 14.26
C GLN A 48 5.93 -14.68 13.73
N LEU A 49 7.07 -14.16 13.31
CA LEU A 49 7.20 -12.77 12.85
C LEU A 49 6.55 -12.56 11.49
N THR A 50 6.58 -13.57 10.63
CA THR A 50 5.87 -13.50 9.34
C THR A 50 4.39 -13.33 9.56
N GLN A 51 3.79 -14.11 10.46
CA GLN A 51 2.36 -14.00 10.76
C GLN A 51 2.01 -12.63 11.34
N GLU A 52 2.79 -12.14 12.30
CA GLU A 52 2.57 -10.83 12.89
C GLU A 52 2.75 -9.71 11.87
N GLY A 53 3.78 -9.80 11.02
CA GLY A 53 4.05 -8.83 9.97
C GLY A 53 2.96 -8.77 8.93
N GLU A 54 2.48 -9.93 8.48
CA GLU A 54 1.39 -10.01 7.50
C GLU A 54 0.10 -9.40 8.07
N ALA A 55 -0.20 -9.64 9.35
CA ALA A 55 -1.37 -9.07 9.99
C ALA A 55 -1.29 -7.54 10.04
N LEU A 56 -0.13 -6.98 10.35
CA LEU A 56 0.06 -5.53 10.39
C LEU A 56 -0.02 -4.91 9.00
N ILE A 57 0.57 -5.55 8.00
CA ILE A 57 0.51 -5.07 6.62
C ILE A 57 -0.94 -5.09 6.12
N LYS A 58 -1.66 -6.16 6.43
CA LYS A 58 -3.08 -6.25 6.07
C LYS A 58 -3.89 -5.15 6.74
N GLU A 59 -3.66 -4.91 8.02
CA GLU A 59 -4.34 -3.83 8.75
C GLU A 59 -4.06 -2.47 8.10
N MET A 60 -2.81 -2.21 7.75
CA MET A 60 -2.44 -0.96 7.08
C MET A 60 -3.11 -0.84 5.72
N ASN A 61 -3.08 -1.89 4.91
CA ASN A 61 -3.69 -1.89 3.59
C ASN A 61 -5.20 -1.69 3.65
N ASP A 62 -5.86 -2.37 4.59
CA ASP A 62 -7.31 -2.22 4.79
C ASP A 62 -7.65 -0.80 5.23
N TYR A 63 -6.85 -0.21 6.10
CA TYR A 63 -7.05 1.16 6.56
C TYR A 63 -6.90 2.16 5.43
N ILE A 64 -5.85 2.02 4.60
CA ILE A 64 -5.64 2.89 3.43
C ILE A 64 -6.81 2.77 2.47
N LYS A 65 -7.26 1.55 2.19
CA LYS A 65 -8.41 1.31 1.31
C LYS A 65 -9.68 1.96 1.83
N GLU A 66 -9.96 1.79 3.12
CA GLU A 66 -11.14 2.40 3.74
C GLU A 66 -11.08 3.93 3.66
N PHE A 67 -9.92 4.51 3.92
CA PHE A 67 -9.74 5.95 3.85
C PHE A 67 -9.98 6.48 2.43
N ILE A 68 -9.40 5.84 1.43
CA ILE A 68 -9.58 6.23 0.04
C ILE A 68 -11.05 6.09 -0.36
N SER A 69 -11.68 4.97 0.01
CA SER A 69 -13.09 4.73 -0.30
C SER A 69 -14.02 5.78 0.32
N ALA A 70 -13.73 6.20 1.54
CA ALA A 70 -14.52 7.23 2.20
C ALA A 70 -14.31 8.63 1.59
N ASN A 71 -13.25 8.81 0.80
CA ASN A 71 -12.86 10.12 0.26
C ASN A 71 -12.78 10.14 -1.28
N TYR A 72 -13.44 9.19 -1.96
CA TYR A 72 -13.39 9.15 -3.43
C TYR A 72 -13.82 10.46 -4.09
N GLU A 73 -14.79 11.15 -3.51
CA GLU A 73 -15.39 12.34 -4.12
C GLU A 73 -14.69 13.64 -3.71
N ASN A 74 -13.65 13.57 -2.90
CA ASN A 74 -12.91 14.77 -2.50
C ASN A 74 -11.41 14.61 -2.80
N VAL A 75 -10.65 15.69 -2.58
CA VAL A 75 -9.24 15.75 -2.93
C VAL A 75 -8.38 14.73 -2.17
N LEU A 76 -8.80 14.29 -0.98
CA LEU A 76 -8.02 13.38 -0.16
C LEU A 76 -7.91 11.98 -0.75
N GLY A 77 -8.97 11.48 -1.40
CA GLY A 77 -8.96 10.17 -2.02
C GLY A 77 -7.84 10.03 -3.04
N PRO A 78 -7.84 10.86 -4.09
CA PRO A 78 -6.76 10.83 -5.07
C PRO A 78 -5.39 11.12 -4.48
N SER A 79 -5.30 12.06 -3.53
CA SER A 79 -4.02 12.42 -2.91
C SER A 79 -3.39 11.25 -2.15
N VAL A 80 -4.18 10.56 -1.32
CA VAL A 80 -3.69 9.41 -0.56
C VAL A 80 -3.39 8.23 -1.50
N PHE A 81 -4.22 8.05 -2.53
CA PHE A 81 -3.97 7.03 -3.55
C PHE A 81 -2.60 7.24 -4.21
N MET A 82 -2.31 8.48 -4.63
CA MET A 82 -1.02 8.79 -5.25
C MET A 82 0.14 8.65 -4.28
N MET A 83 -0.07 9.00 -3.01
CA MET A 83 0.93 8.79 -1.97
C MET A 83 1.28 7.31 -1.82
N MET A 84 0.27 6.45 -1.80
CA MET A 84 0.45 5.00 -1.76
C MET A 84 1.21 4.50 -2.99
N CYS A 85 0.83 4.98 -4.18
CA CYS A 85 1.47 4.58 -5.43
C CYS A 85 2.92 5.06 -5.52
N SER A 86 3.26 6.15 -4.87
CA SER A 86 4.62 6.70 -4.91
C SER A 86 5.64 5.81 -4.20
N THR A 87 5.19 4.85 -3.40
CA THR A 87 6.09 3.89 -2.74
C THR A 87 6.56 2.79 -3.70
N LEU A 88 5.93 2.68 -4.86
CA LEU A 88 6.32 1.70 -5.86
C LEU A 88 7.53 2.20 -6.66
N PRO A 89 8.43 1.32 -7.09
CA PRO A 89 9.59 1.73 -7.89
C PRO A 89 9.19 2.25 -9.27
N TYR A 90 8.07 1.80 -9.80
CA TYR A 90 7.50 2.26 -11.07
C TYR A 90 5.99 1.94 -11.05
N PRO A 91 5.17 2.60 -11.91
CA PRO A 91 3.73 2.34 -11.92
C PRO A 91 3.41 0.90 -12.33
N ILE A 92 2.76 0.17 -11.44
CA ILE A 92 2.28 -1.20 -11.70
C ILE A 92 0.95 -1.40 -11.00
N MET A 93 0.18 -2.38 -11.46
CA MET A 93 -1.06 -2.77 -10.80
C MET A 93 -0.75 -3.85 -9.76
N THR A 94 -0.94 -3.50 -8.49
CA THR A 94 -0.83 -4.47 -7.39
C THR A 94 -2.22 -4.95 -7.01
N PRO A 95 -2.34 -6.10 -6.32
CA PRO A 95 -3.67 -6.55 -5.85
C PRO A 95 -4.39 -5.51 -4.99
N GLN A 96 -3.65 -4.74 -4.18
CA GLN A 96 -4.21 -3.67 -3.37
C GLN A 96 -4.81 -2.56 -4.24
N ILE A 97 -4.07 -2.14 -5.28
CA ILE A 97 -4.53 -1.09 -6.20
C ILE A 97 -5.75 -1.56 -6.99
N GLU A 98 -5.70 -2.80 -7.50
CA GLU A 98 -6.83 -3.37 -8.23
C GLU A 98 -8.10 -3.40 -7.37
N ASP A 99 -7.95 -3.76 -6.10
CA ASP A 99 -9.07 -3.84 -5.17
C ASP A 99 -9.71 -2.46 -4.95
N ILE A 100 -8.88 -1.42 -4.78
CA ILE A 100 -9.36 -0.04 -4.63
C ILE A 100 -10.09 0.41 -5.89
N ILE A 101 -9.51 0.17 -7.06
CA ILE A 101 -10.06 0.62 -8.35
C ILE A 101 -11.34 -0.11 -8.69
N ARG A 102 -11.47 -1.38 -8.30
CA ARG A 102 -12.67 -2.18 -8.58
C ARG A 102 -13.93 -1.54 -8.01
N THR A 103 -13.83 -0.95 -6.83
CA THR A 103 -14.96 -0.34 -6.15
C THR A 103 -15.04 1.18 -6.35
N ALA A 104 -14.05 1.77 -7.03
CA ALA A 104 -13.98 3.22 -7.19
C ALA A 104 -14.99 3.73 -8.21
N PRO A 105 -15.63 4.90 -7.95
CA PRO A 105 -16.51 5.52 -8.93
C PRO A 105 -15.72 6.10 -10.11
N GLN A 106 -16.40 6.34 -11.22
CA GLN A 106 -15.78 6.87 -12.42
C GLN A 106 -15.12 8.23 -12.17
N SER A 107 -15.71 9.05 -11.32
CA SER A 107 -15.16 10.37 -10.98
C SER A 107 -13.75 10.25 -10.37
N PHE A 108 -13.53 9.24 -9.53
CA PHE A 108 -12.19 8.99 -8.96
C PHE A 108 -11.21 8.52 -10.03
N LYS A 109 -11.64 7.55 -10.84
CA LYS A 109 -10.78 6.96 -11.88
C LYS A 109 -10.42 7.94 -12.99
N SER A 110 -11.25 8.95 -13.22
CA SER A 110 -11.01 9.96 -14.25
C SER A 110 -10.22 11.18 -13.75
N THR A 111 -9.90 11.22 -12.44
CA THR A 111 -9.02 12.27 -11.91
C THR A 111 -7.68 12.20 -12.67
N PRO A 112 -7.16 13.33 -13.19
CA PRO A 112 -6.00 13.29 -14.09
C PRO A 112 -4.80 12.52 -13.57
N LEU A 113 -4.40 12.70 -12.31
CA LEU A 113 -3.26 11.98 -11.73
C LEU A 113 -3.53 10.49 -11.60
N VAL A 114 -4.73 10.12 -11.16
CA VAL A 114 -5.12 8.72 -11.00
C VAL A 114 -5.16 8.03 -12.36
N ARG A 115 -5.78 8.68 -13.34
CA ARG A 115 -5.89 8.14 -14.69
C ARG A 115 -4.51 7.93 -15.33
N GLU A 116 -3.64 8.92 -15.21
CA GLU A 116 -2.27 8.82 -15.74
C GLU A 116 -1.53 7.64 -15.12
N PHE A 117 -1.63 7.47 -13.80
CA PHE A 117 -1.01 6.34 -13.12
C PHE A 117 -1.57 5.01 -13.63
N LEU A 118 -2.89 4.90 -13.73
CA LEU A 118 -3.53 3.66 -14.16
C LEU A 118 -3.15 3.28 -15.59
N ASP A 119 -3.07 4.28 -16.48
CA ASP A 119 -2.68 4.04 -17.87
C ASP A 119 -1.23 3.53 -17.94
N LYS A 120 -0.33 4.15 -17.21
CA LYS A 120 1.07 3.72 -17.16
C LYS A 120 1.23 2.36 -16.51
N ALA A 121 0.47 2.08 -15.45
CA ALA A 121 0.52 0.80 -14.78
C ALA A 121 0.06 -0.33 -15.72
N LYS A 122 -0.99 -0.11 -16.47
CA LYS A 122 -1.48 -1.09 -17.45
C LYS A 122 -0.46 -1.34 -18.54
N GLU A 123 0.16 -0.29 -19.05
CA GLU A 123 1.20 -0.40 -20.07
C GLU A 123 2.40 -1.19 -19.54
N ASN A 124 2.85 -0.88 -18.34
CA ASN A 124 3.97 -1.58 -17.71
C ASN A 124 3.66 -3.06 -17.45
N MET A 125 2.43 -3.36 -17.02
CA MET A 125 2.02 -4.75 -16.81
C MET A 125 2.05 -5.55 -18.10
N LYS A 126 1.65 -4.93 -19.22
CA LYS A 126 1.74 -5.55 -20.55
C LYS A 126 3.18 -5.88 -20.90
N LEU A 127 4.09 -4.94 -20.67
CA LEU A 127 5.51 -5.13 -20.95
C LEU A 127 6.10 -6.26 -20.10
N ILE A 128 5.71 -6.33 -18.84
CA ILE A 128 6.17 -7.40 -17.94
C ILE A 128 5.67 -8.76 -18.43
N GLU A 129 4.40 -8.87 -18.82
CA GLU A 129 3.83 -10.10 -19.36
C GLU A 129 4.54 -10.55 -20.63
N GLU A 130 4.80 -9.62 -21.54
CA GLU A 130 5.52 -9.91 -22.79
C GLU A 130 6.93 -10.42 -22.50
N HIS A 131 7.61 -9.79 -21.56
CA HIS A 131 8.97 -10.20 -21.18
C HIS A 131 8.97 -11.61 -20.58
N GLN A 132 8.03 -11.93 -19.70
CA GLN A 132 7.89 -13.25 -19.12
C GLN A 132 7.60 -14.30 -20.20
N ARG A 133 6.76 -13.97 -21.16
CA ARG A 133 6.42 -14.87 -22.27
C ARG A 133 7.63 -15.15 -23.14
N MET A 134 8.46 -14.15 -23.40
CA MET A 134 9.69 -14.31 -24.15
C MET A 134 10.69 -15.21 -23.43
N GLU A 135 10.83 -15.07 -22.12
CA GLU A 135 11.69 -15.93 -21.31
C GLU A 135 11.23 -17.39 -21.35
N GLU A 136 9.93 -17.63 -21.25
CA GLU A 136 9.36 -18.97 -21.35
C GLU A 136 9.62 -19.61 -22.71
N ASN A 137 9.55 -18.83 -23.78
CA ASN A 137 9.78 -19.33 -25.13
C ASN A 137 11.25 -19.62 -25.40
N ASN A 138 12.18 -19.05 -24.65
CA ASN A 138 13.61 -19.27 -24.80
C ASN A 138 14.14 -20.48 -24.05
N HIS A 139 13.27 -21.15 -23.29
CA HIS A 139 13.58 -22.39 -22.60
C HIS A 139 12.94 -23.57 -23.30
#